data_2104153d3382cf168aa494cf7683439e
#
_entry.id   2104153d3382cf168aa494cf7683439e
#
_cell.length_a   1.000
_cell.length_b   1.000
_cell.length_c   1.000
_cell.angle_alpha   90.00
_cell.angle_beta   90.00
_cell.angle_gamma   90.00
#
_symmetry.space_group_name_H-M   'P 1'
#
loop_
_entity.id
_entity.type
_entity.pdbx_description
1 polymer ?
#
loop_
_entity_poly.entity_id
_entity_poly.type
_entity_poly.pdbx_seq_one_letter_code
_entity_poly.pdbx_strand_id
1 'polypeptide(L)'
;SPLDVYGHGRVLDPMEFGKVNDFGIKKPATWTGFMQRYAKLGGFQGKEIIGFQRLDELTQKMEKLAMVVKKEDALDLPKTTDTVVPVTMTAKEWKVYDDMRQNLVAKLEGDAFASAELRIIQMLRLRQITSGFIKDEEGNHHKVGSSKIDAIKSLVHDTLEAERRIVIFAEFRWEVAAITEALAKKGTQVWPVTGDTPPAQRVDIRKKFGDTGPGSVDRMVI
;
A
#
# COMPACT_ATOMS: atom_id res chain seq x y z
N SER A 1 4.31 9.53 10.59
CA SER A 1 4.71 9.02 11.92
C SER A 1 4.19 9.94 13.02
N PRO A 2 4.14 9.51 14.30
CA PRO A 2 3.80 10.40 15.41
C PRO A 2 4.68 11.66 15.51
N LEU A 3 5.89 11.62 14.94
CA LEU A 3 6.80 12.78 14.92
C LEU A 3 6.40 13.85 13.89
N ASP A 4 5.60 13.54 12.90
CA ASP A 4 5.15 14.50 11.87
C ASP A 4 4.26 15.59 12.48
N VAL A 5 3.63 15.27 13.61
CA VAL A 5 2.82 16.20 14.42
C VAL A 5 3.63 17.41 14.91
N TYR A 6 4.96 17.29 15.05
CA TYR A 6 5.80 18.41 15.51
C TYR A 6 5.66 19.65 14.64
N GLY A 7 5.69 19.48 13.32
CA GLY A 7 5.56 20.61 12.38
C GLY A 7 4.21 21.32 12.52
N HIS A 8 3.14 20.53 12.57
CA HIS A 8 1.78 21.06 12.75
C HIS A 8 1.61 21.79 14.09
N GLY A 9 2.02 21.14 15.17
CA GLY A 9 1.94 21.75 16.51
C GLY A 9 2.75 23.04 16.63
N ARG A 10 3.93 23.10 15.98
CA ARG A 10 4.76 24.30 16.00
C ARG A 10 4.15 25.48 15.24
N VAL A 11 3.37 25.22 14.22
CA VAL A 11 2.65 26.27 13.46
C VAL A 11 1.40 26.75 14.22
N LEU A 12 0.64 25.81 14.80
CA LEU A 12 -0.62 26.12 15.48
C LEU A 12 -0.39 26.76 16.87
N ASP A 13 0.43 26.14 17.70
CA ASP A 13 0.86 26.67 19.00
C ASP A 13 2.29 26.19 19.33
N PRO A 14 3.31 27.03 19.10
CA PRO A 14 4.70 26.69 19.39
C PRO A 14 4.96 26.31 20.85
N MET A 15 4.08 26.72 21.76
CA MET A 15 4.26 26.54 23.21
C MET A 15 3.63 25.23 23.73
N GLU A 16 2.67 24.61 23.01
CA GLU A 16 1.97 23.43 23.53
C GLU A 16 2.93 22.26 23.81
N PHE A 17 3.90 22.05 22.95
CA PHE A 17 4.93 21.00 23.14
C PHE A 17 6.19 21.52 23.86
N GLY A 18 6.16 22.78 24.30
CA GLY A 18 7.29 23.44 24.96
C GLY A 18 7.58 22.89 26.36
N LYS A 19 8.74 23.21 26.87
CA LYS A 19 9.16 22.92 28.25
C LYS A 19 9.14 24.17 29.08
N VAL A 20 8.75 24.03 30.34
CA VAL A 20 8.92 25.07 31.34
C VAL A 20 10.35 24.96 31.89
N ASN A 21 11.08 26.06 31.91
CA ASN A 21 12.41 26.12 32.53
C ASN A 21 12.32 26.27 34.05
N ASP A 22 13.47 26.28 34.74
CA ASP A 22 13.56 26.39 36.21
C ASP A 22 13.03 27.72 36.75
N PHE A 23 12.86 28.71 35.90
CA PHE A 23 12.27 30.02 36.24
C PHE A 23 10.78 30.13 35.92
N GLY A 24 10.10 29.01 35.60
CA GLY A 24 8.69 28.99 35.26
C GLY A 24 8.36 29.51 33.85
N ILE A 25 9.35 29.82 33.02
CA ILE A 25 9.14 30.35 31.68
C ILE A 25 8.98 29.18 30.70
N LYS A 26 7.86 29.12 29.98
CA LYS A 26 7.61 28.14 28.92
C LYS A 26 8.35 28.56 27.67
N LYS A 27 9.15 27.65 27.13
CA LYS A 27 9.89 27.84 25.87
C LYS A 27 9.31 26.93 24.78
N PRO A 28 9.33 27.35 23.50
CA PRO A 28 8.90 26.50 22.37
C PRO A 28 9.66 25.17 22.36
N ALA A 29 9.01 24.12 21.90
CA ALA A 29 9.66 22.84 21.71
C ALA A 29 10.75 22.95 20.62
N THR A 30 11.87 22.29 20.86
CA THR A 30 12.85 22.01 19.84
C THR A 30 12.56 20.63 19.22
N TRP A 31 12.95 20.42 17.97
CA TRP A 31 12.84 19.11 17.33
C TRP A 31 13.48 17.99 18.15
N THR A 32 14.71 18.22 18.61
CA THR A 32 15.44 17.25 19.42
C THR A 32 14.70 16.91 20.72
N GLY A 33 14.18 17.92 21.42
CA GLY A 33 13.43 17.72 22.65
C GLY A 33 12.09 16.99 22.42
N PHE A 34 11.42 17.28 21.30
CA PHE A 34 10.20 16.60 20.90
C PHE A 34 10.48 15.12 20.55
N MET A 35 11.51 14.88 19.72
CA MET A 35 11.92 13.52 19.35
C MET A 35 12.32 12.70 20.59
N GLN A 36 13.14 13.22 21.49
CA GLN A 36 13.50 12.52 22.73
C GLN A 36 12.32 12.21 23.63
N ARG A 37 11.26 13.04 23.60
CA ARG A 37 10.07 12.82 24.42
C ARG A 37 9.17 11.72 23.86
N TYR A 38 9.01 11.66 22.54
CA TYR A 38 7.99 10.81 21.90
C TYR A 38 8.56 9.63 21.11
N ALA A 39 9.84 9.64 20.74
CA ALA A 39 10.50 8.51 20.12
C ALA A 39 11.28 7.66 21.14
N LYS A 40 11.32 6.35 20.91
CA LYS A 40 12.25 5.43 21.54
C LYS A 40 13.45 5.28 20.62
N LEU A 41 14.60 5.70 21.08
CA LEU A 41 15.85 5.58 20.34
C LEU A 41 16.58 4.32 20.73
N GLY A 42 17.22 3.66 19.75
CA GLY A 42 17.98 2.44 19.92
C GLY A 42 18.84 2.17 18.69
N GLY A 43 19.15 0.89 18.42
CA GLY A 43 19.98 0.51 17.29
C GLY A 43 21.45 0.95 17.43
N PHE A 44 22.15 1.07 16.30
CA PHE A 44 23.55 1.45 16.28
C PHE A 44 23.76 2.86 16.84
N GLN A 45 24.57 2.99 17.87
CA GLN A 45 24.83 4.24 18.61
C GLN A 45 23.58 4.91 19.22
N GLY A 46 22.46 4.21 19.37
CA GLY A 46 21.23 4.79 19.92
C GLY A 46 20.58 5.88 19.06
N LYS A 47 20.85 5.93 17.75
CA LYS A 47 20.37 6.98 16.84
C LYS A 47 19.13 6.57 16.03
N GLU A 48 18.80 5.29 16.02
CA GLU A 48 17.68 4.77 15.26
C GLU A 48 16.37 4.86 16.06
N ILE A 49 15.28 5.21 15.39
CA ILE A 49 13.97 5.20 16.02
C ILE A 49 13.44 3.77 15.97
N ILE A 50 13.43 3.10 17.11
CA ILE A 50 12.94 1.72 17.26
C ILE A 50 11.47 1.66 17.70
N GLY A 51 10.84 2.79 17.99
CA GLY A 51 9.44 2.86 18.39
C GLY A 51 9.04 4.24 18.89
N PHE A 52 7.84 4.31 19.46
CA PHE A 52 7.29 5.54 20.01
C PHE A 52 6.82 5.35 21.46
N GLN A 53 6.72 6.44 22.21
CA GLN A 53 6.30 6.46 23.60
C GLN A 53 5.44 7.67 23.89
N ARG A 54 4.69 7.66 25.01
CA ARG A 54 3.83 8.77 25.47
C ARG A 54 2.83 9.23 24.41
N LEU A 55 2.29 8.28 23.63
CA LEU A 55 1.35 8.61 22.57
C LEU A 55 0.04 9.21 23.10
N ASP A 56 -0.41 8.77 24.27
CA ASP A 56 -1.61 9.32 24.89
C ASP A 56 -1.44 10.81 25.24
N GLU A 57 -0.28 11.19 25.79
CA GLU A 57 0.06 12.59 26.04
C GLU A 57 0.09 13.41 24.74
N LEU A 58 0.67 12.84 23.69
CA LEU A 58 0.75 13.46 22.37
C LEU A 58 -0.65 13.70 21.81
N THR A 59 -1.52 12.69 21.88
CA THR A 59 -2.91 12.78 21.45
C THR A 59 -3.67 13.86 22.23
N GLN A 60 -3.62 13.86 23.56
CA GLN A 60 -4.29 14.87 24.39
C GLN A 60 -3.82 16.30 24.07
N LYS A 61 -2.56 16.49 23.76
CA LYS A 61 -2.04 17.80 23.34
C LYS A 61 -2.54 18.20 21.96
N MET A 62 -2.61 17.24 21.03
CA MET A 62 -3.15 17.50 19.70
C MET A 62 -4.64 17.78 19.70
N GLU A 63 -5.43 17.13 20.54
CA GLU A 63 -6.86 17.36 20.68
C GLU A 63 -7.20 18.79 21.09
N LYS A 64 -6.28 19.51 21.74
CA LYS A 64 -6.43 20.93 22.04
C LYS A 64 -6.23 21.84 20.82
N LEU A 65 -5.47 21.37 19.84
CA LEU A 65 -5.06 22.14 18.67
C LEU A 65 -5.83 21.77 17.41
N ALA A 66 -6.44 20.59 17.37
CA ALA A 66 -7.07 20.04 16.19
C ALA A 66 -8.34 19.26 16.54
N MET A 67 -9.35 19.40 15.72
CA MET A 67 -10.54 18.56 15.79
C MET A 67 -10.29 17.28 15.04
N VAL A 68 -10.41 16.14 15.71
CA VAL A 68 -10.29 14.82 15.11
C VAL A 68 -11.68 14.23 14.93
N VAL A 69 -12.08 14.00 13.69
CA VAL A 69 -13.36 13.35 13.35
C VAL A 69 -13.04 12.01 12.70
N LYS A 70 -13.44 10.94 13.36
CA LYS A 70 -13.30 9.60 12.78
C LYS A 70 -14.41 9.36 11.76
N LYS A 71 -14.07 8.64 10.70
CA LYS A 71 -15.02 8.29 9.64
C LYS A 71 -16.24 7.52 10.19
N GLU A 72 -16.00 6.68 11.17
CA GLU A 72 -17.01 5.85 11.84
C GLU A 72 -18.03 6.70 12.64
N ASP A 73 -17.57 7.84 13.19
CA ASP A 73 -18.40 8.74 14.02
C ASP A 73 -19.16 9.77 13.16
N ALA A 74 -18.68 10.05 11.95
CA ALA A 74 -19.19 11.10 11.10
C ALA A 74 -20.06 10.63 9.92
N LEU A 75 -19.95 9.36 9.54
CA LEU A 75 -20.63 8.82 8.37
C LEU A 75 -21.33 7.51 8.71
N ASP A 76 -22.59 7.41 8.30
CA ASP A 76 -23.35 6.16 8.36
C ASP A 76 -22.94 5.27 7.17
N LEU A 77 -21.83 4.57 7.31
CA LEU A 77 -21.31 3.68 6.30
C LEU A 77 -21.37 2.22 6.76
N PRO A 78 -21.63 1.29 5.85
CA PRO A 78 -21.56 -0.13 6.19
C PRO A 78 -20.14 -0.50 6.63
N LYS A 79 -20.04 -1.49 7.53
CA LYS A 79 -18.75 -1.99 8.01
C LYS A 79 -17.92 -2.54 6.85
N THR A 80 -16.62 -2.25 6.89
CA THR A 80 -15.66 -2.85 5.97
C THR A 80 -15.52 -4.35 6.28
N THR A 81 -15.57 -5.17 5.25
CA THR A 81 -15.33 -6.62 5.35
C THR A 81 -14.09 -6.96 4.53
N ASP A 82 -13.09 -7.56 5.17
CA ASP A 82 -11.90 -8.05 4.51
C ASP A 82 -12.03 -9.56 4.27
N THR A 83 -11.90 -9.97 3.00
CA THR A 83 -12.00 -11.37 2.60
C THR A 83 -10.75 -11.80 1.86
N VAL A 84 -10.13 -12.90 2.29
CA VAL A 84 -9.00 -13.51 1.59
C VAL A 84 -9.52 -14.55 0.62
N VAL A 85 -9.24 -14.38 -0.66
CA VAL A 85 -9.59 -15.35 -1.71
C VAL A 85 -8.34 -16.13 -2.08
N PRO A 86 -8.23 -17.41 -1.68
CA PRO A 86 -7.10 -18.25 -2.04
C PRO A 86 -7.13 -18.60 -3.54
N VAL A 87 -5.98 -18.48 -4.21
CA VAL A 87 -5.82 -18.85 -5.61
C VAL A 87 -4.80 -19.98 -5.72
N THR A 88 -5.21 -21.10 -6.31
CA THR A 88 -4.34 -22.25 -6.53
C THR A 88 -3.60 -22.08 -7.86
N MET A 89 -2.28 -22.15 -7.82
CA MET A 89 -1.44 -22.15 -9.03
C MET A 89 -1.62 -23.47 -9.79
N THR A 90 -1.52 -23.40 -11.11
CA THR A 90 -1.43 -24.61 -11.96
C THR A 90 -0.11 -25.35 -11.69
N ALA A 91 -0.03 -26.63 -12.06
CA ALA A 91 1.20 -27.41 -11.92
C ALA A 91 2.40 -26.76 -12.65
N LYS A 92 2.15 -26.10 -13.79
CA LYS A 92 3.19 -25.36 -14.55
C LYS A 92 3.68 -24.14 -13.77
N GLU A 93 2.76 -23.33 -13.25
CA GLU A 93 3.10 -22.14 -12.45
C GLU A 93 3.84 -22.54 -11.19
N TRP A 94 3.35 -23.58 -10.50
CA TRP A 94 3.99 -24.11 -9.30
C TRP A 94 5.41 -24.59 -9.56
N LYS A 95 5.65 -25.29 -10.66
CA LYS A 95 7.00 -25.73 -11.02
C LYS A 95 7.95 -24.55 -11.18
N VAL A 96 7.57 -23.53 -11.92
CA VAL A 96 8.41 -22.32 -12.11
C VAL A 96 8.66 -21.61 -10.78
N TYR A 97 7.65 -21.54 -9.93
CA TYR A 97 7.76 -20.94 -8.59
C TYR A 97 8.73 -21.74 -7.70
N ASP A 98 8.57 -23.06 -7.67
CA ASP A 98 9.40 -23.94 -6.82
C ASP A 98 10.84 -24.00 -7.29
N ASP A 99 11.09 -24.06 -8.58
CA ASP A 99 12.44 -23.98 -9.15
C ASP A 99 13.13 -22.66 -8.76
N MET A 100 12.43 -21.54 -8.81
CA MET A 100 12.96 -20.25 -8.38
C MET A 100 13.20 -20.21 -6.86
N ARG A 101 12.30 -20.78 -6.07
CA ARG A 101 12.42 -20.86 -4.60
C ARG A 101 13.59 -21.70 -4.18
N GLN A 102 13.79 -22.88 -4.80
CA GLN A 102 14.91 -23.76 -4.49
C GLN A 102 16.25 -23.12 -4.84
N ASN A 103 16.35 -22.45 -5.98
CA ASN A 103 17.53 -21.67 -6.35
C ASN A 103 17.83 -20.55 -5.37
N LEU A 104 16.80 -19.93 -4.78
CA LEU A 104 16.95 -18.94 -3.70
C LEU A 104 17.56 -19.58 -2.45
N VAL A 105 17.01 -20.71 -1.99
CA VAL A 105 17.49 -21.40 -0.80
C VAL A 105 18.95 -21.86 -0.98
N ALA A 106 19.27 -22.50 -2.12
CA ALA A 106 20.62 -22.96 -2.40
C ALA A 106 21.66 -21.83 -2.41
N LYS A 107 21.33 -20.67 -2.95
CA LYS A 107 22.21 -19.49 -2.93
C LYS A 107 22.37 -18.92 -1.52
N LEU A 108 21.33 -18.97 -0.68
CA LEU A 108 21.40 -18.49 0.69
C LEU A 108 22.23 -19.40 1.61
N GLU A 109 22.23 -20.71 1.35
CA GLU A 109 23.01 -21.70 2.11
C GLU A 109 24.49 -21.73 1.69
N GLY A 110 24.77 -21.45 0.40
CA GLY A 110 26.13 -21.43 -0.15
C GLY A 110 26.92 -20.15 0.15
N ASP A 111 26.26 -19.07 0.48
CA ASP A 111 26.88 -17.75 0.65
C ASP A 111 26.32 -17.07 1.90
N ALA A 112 27.03 -17.21 3.02
CA ALA A 112 26.64 -16.59 4.31
C ALA A 112 26.56 -15.04 4.22
N PHE A 113 27.10 -14.46 3.13
CA PHE A 113 27.11 -13.05 2.80
C PHE A 113 26.27 -12.71 1.56
N ALA A 114 25.35 -13.61 1.12
CA ALA A 114 24.42 -13.24 0.07
C ALA A 114 23.75 -11.91 0.44
N SER A 115 24.07 -10.85 -0.31
CA SER A 115 23.70 -9.49 0.03
C SER A 115 22.17 -9.38 0.18
N ALA A 116 21.71 -8.51 1.06
CA ALA A 116 20.27 -8.24 1.23
C ALA A 116 19.60 -7.90 -0.11
N GLU A 117 20.34 -7.32 -1.04
CA GLU A 117 19.90 -7.01 -2.41
C GLU A 117 19.51 -8.26 -3.21
N LEU A 118 20.31 -9.33 -3.15
CA LEU A 118 19.99 -10.60 -3.83
C LEU A 118 18.69 -11.20 -3.31
N ARG A 119 18.46 -11.15 -1.99
CA ARG A 119 17.21 -11.65 -1.36
C ARG A 119 16.00 -10.85 -1.84
N ILE A 120 16.11 -9.52 -1.88
CA ILE A 120 15.04 -8.64 -2.34
C ILE A 120 14.69 -8.92 -3.81
N ILE A 121 15.68 -9.04 -4.68
CA ILE A 121 15.49 -9.35 -6.10
C ILE A 121 14.79 -10.70 -6.28
N GLN A 122 15.19 -11.71 -5.54
CA GLN A 122 14.61 -13.05 -5.63
C GLN A 122 13.17 -13.08 -5.10
N MET A 123 12.89 -12.41 -3.98
CA MET A 123 11.51 -12.24 -3.49
C MET A 123 10.64 -11.52 -4.53
N LEU A 124 11.18 -10.50 -5.19
CA LEU A 124 10.48 -9.82 -6.28
C LEU A 124 10.15 -10.77 -7.44
N ARG A 125 11.08 -11.66 -7.82
CA ARG A 125 10.85 -12.67 -8.86
C ARG A 125 9.74 -13.65 -8.47
N LEU A 126 9.73 -14.15 -7.25
CA LEU A 126 8.65 -15.01 -6.75
C LEU A 126 7.28 -14.30 -6.80
N ARG A 127 7.22 -13.01 -6.45
CA ARG A 127 6.00 -12.21 -6.56
C ARG A 127 5.57 -12.01 -8.01
N GLN A 128 6.50 -11.83 -8.94
CA GLN A 128 6.20 -11.77 -10.37
C GLN A 128 5.58 -13.09 -10.86
N ILE A 129 6.15 -14.23 -10.47
CA ILE A 129 5.63 -15.56 -10.86
C ILE A 129 4.20 -15.75 -10.34
N THR A 130 3.91 -15.39 -9.08
CA THR A 130 2.55 -15.46 -8.53
C THR A 130 1.58 -14.47 -9.19
N SER A 131 2.07 -13.42 -9.82
CA SER A 131 1.29 -12.50 -10.66
C SER A 131 1.14 -12.97 -12.12
N GLY A 132 1.68 -14.16 -12.47
CA GLY A 132 1.53 -14.81 -13.77
C GLY A 132 2.59 -14.48 -14.79
N PHE A 133 3.69 -13.82 -14.42
CA PHE A 133 4.78 -13.47 -15.34
C PHE A 133 6.15 -13.51 -14.65
N ILE A 134 7.20 -13.49 -15.46
CA ILE A 134 8.57 -13.25 -15.02
C ILE A 134 9.25 -12.30 -15.99
N LYS A 135 10.13 -11.46 -15.48
CA LYS A 135 10.95 -10.55 -16.27
C LYS A 135 12.36 -11.13 -16.42
N ASP A 136 12.87 -11.25 -17.64
CA ASP A 136 14.24 -11.68 -17.91
C ASP A 136 15.27 -10.56 -17.63
N GLU A 137 16.55 -10.86 -17.85
CA GLU A 137 17.66 -9.91 -17.64
C GLU A 137 17.65 -8.76 -18.66
N GLU A 138 17.10 -9.00 -19.85
CA GLU A 138 16.95 -8.01 -20.92
C GLU A 138 15.73 -7.12 -20.74
N GLY A 139 14.88 -7.44 -19.75
CA GLY A 139 13.71 -6.66 -19.41
C GLY A 139 12.41 -7.12 -20.07
N ASN A 140 12.43 -8.21 -20.85
CA ASN A 140 11.24 -8.75 -21.48
C ASN A 140 10.37 -9.50 -20.47
N HIS A 141 9.05 -9.47 -20.69
CA HIS A 141 8.10 -10.16 -19.86
C HIS A 141 7.66 -11.48 -20.48
N HIS A 142 7.82 -12.55 -19.73
CA HIS A 142 7.39 -13.89 -20.14
C HIS A 142 6.20 -14.34 -19.31
N LYS A 143 5.12 -14.74 -19.96
CA LYS A 143 3.93 -15.25 -19.29
C LYS A 143 4.22 -16.63 -18.68
N VAL A 144 3.98 -16.78 -17.40
CA VAL A 144 4.11 -18.03 -16.64
C VAL A 144 2.76 -18.74 -16.56
N GLY A 145 1.70 -18.00 -16.22
CA GLY A 145 0.35 -18.53 -16.08
C GLY A 145 -0.72 -17.45 -16.02
N SER A 146 -1.94 -17.84 -15.66
CA SER A 146 -3.10 -16.93 -15.58
C SER A 146 -3.99 -17.18 -14.37
N SER A 147 -3.61 -18.08 -13.44
CA SER A 147 -4.47 -18.48 -12.32
C SER A 147 -5.02 -17.29 -11.54
N LYS A 148 -4.18 -16.30 -11.23
CA LYS A 148 -4.60 -15.09 -10.53
C LYS A 148 -5.53 -14.20 -11.36
N ILE A 149 -5.23 -14.05 -12.66
CA ILE A 149 -6.06 -13.28 -13.59
C ILE A 149 -7.44 -13.95 -13.78
N ASP A 150 -7.48 -15.27 -13.84
CA ASP A 150 -8.73 -16.01 -13.98
C ASP A 150 -9.58 -15.94 -12.71
N ALA A 151 -8.97 -15.98 -11.54
CA ALA A 151 -9.65 -15.75 -10.27
C ALA A 151 -10.22 -14.32 -10.18
N ILE A 152 -9.46 -13.30 -10.62
CA ILE A 152 -9.94 -11.92 -10.69
C ILE A 152 -11.13 -11.81 -11.64
N LYS A 153 -11.10 -12.45 -12.81
CA LYS A 153 -12.22 -12.45 -13.76
C LYS A 153 -13.49 -13.04 -13.15
N SER A 154 -13.39 -14.17 -12.42
CA SER A 154 -14.53 -14.76 -11.73
C SER A 154 -15.08 -13.83 -10.66
N LEU A 155 -14.22 -13.32 -9.78
CA LEU A 155 -14.62 -12.43 -8.70
C LEU A 155 -15.25 -11.12 -9.22
N VAL A 156 -14.71 -10.58 -10.32
CA VAL A 156 -15.28 -9.40 -10.98
C VAL A 156 -16.64 -9.70 -11.56
N HIS A 157 -16.82 -10.83 -12.23
CA HIS A 157 -18.11 -11.26 -12.76
C HIS A 157 -19.16 -11.32 -11.66
N ASP A 158 -18.88 -12.05 -10.57
CA ASP A 158 -19.81 -12.22 -9.45
C ASP A 158 -20.14 -10.88 -8.76
N THR A 159 -19.16 -9.97 -8.72
CA THR A 159 -19.33 -8.64 -8.09
C THR A 159 -20.15 -7.69 -8.98
N LEU A 160 -19.95 -7.75 -10.30
CA LEU A 160 -20.66 -6.91 -11.27
C LEU A 160 -22.12 -7.31 -11.42
N GLU A 161 -22.44 -8.61 -11.31
CA GLU A 161 -23.84 -9.08 -11.25
C GLU A 161 -24.62 -8.47 -10.08
N ALA A 162 -23.92 -8.09 -9.00
CA ALA A 162 -24.50 -7.38 -7.87
C ALA A 162 -24.53 -5.84 -8.03
N GLU A 163 -24.33 -5.31 -9.25
CA GLU A 163 -24.30 -3.86 -9.60
C GLU A 163 -23.30 -3.04 -8.78
N ARG A 164 -22.15 -3.62 -8.41
CA ARG A 164 -21.14 -2.97 -7.59
C ARG A 164 -20.01 -2.39 -8.44
N ARG A 165 -19.40 -1.34 -7.91
CA ARG A 165 -18.18 -0.76 -8.48
C ARG A 165 -16.97 -1.47 -7.92
N ILE A 166 -15.94 -1.66 -8.77
CA ILE A 166 -14.75 -2.39 -8.39
C ILE A 166 -13.52 -1.50 -8.60
N VAL A 167 -12.64 -1.48 -7.60
CA VAL A 167 -11.29 -0.94 -7.70
C VAL A 167 -10.33 -2.08 -7.45
N ILE A 168 -9.43 -2.33 -8.40
CA ILE A 168 -8.42 -3.39 -8.31
C ILE A 168 -7.06 -2.73 -8.13
N PHE A 169 -6.33 -3.12 -7.09
CA PHE A 169 -4.95 -2.72 -6.90
C PHE A 169 -4.02 -3.85 -7.35
N ALA A 170 -3.15 -3.56 -8.30
CA ALA A 170 -2.14 -4.47 -8.78
C ALA A 170 -0.74 -3.93 -8.50
N GLU A 171 0.21 -4.81 -8.28
CA GLU A 171 1.57 -4.43 -7.91
C GLU A 171 2.43 -4.08 -9.13
N PHE A 172 2.21 -4.79 -10.24
CA PHE A 172 3.05 -4.68 -11.42
C PHE A 172 2.30 -4.07 -12.60
N ARG A 173 2.97 -3.22 -13.38
CA ARG A 173 2.40 -2.64 -14.60
C ARG A 173 1.94 -3.69 -15.60
N TRP A 174 2.68 -4.80 -15.72
CA TRP A 174 2.29 -5.92 -16.55
C TRP A 174 0.96 -6.53 -16.09
N GLU A 175 0.79 -6.68 -14.77
CA GLU A 175 -0.44 -7.20 -14.17
C GLU A 175 -1.63 -6.28 -14.47
N VAL A 176 -1.45 -4.95 -14.32
CA VAL A 176 -2.46 -3.95 -14.72
C VAL A 176 -2.87 -4.14 -16.18
N ALA A 177 -1.91 -4.27 -17.10
CA ALA A 177 -2.18 -4.46 -18.52
C ALA A 177 -2.93 -5.79 -18.79
N ALA A 178 -2.49 -6.88 -18.15
CA ALA A 178 -3.10 -8.20 -18.34
C ALA A 178 -4.54 -8.26 -17.77
N ILE A 179 -4.79 -7.64 -16.62
CA ILE A 179 -6.14 -7.52 -16.05
C ILE A 179 -7.02 -6.67 -16.96
N THR A 180 -6.52 -5.52 -17.40
CA THR A 180 -7.25 -4.63 -18.32
C THR A 180 -7.67 -5.36 -19.59
N GLU A 181 -6.75 -6.07 -20.22
CA GLU A 181 -7.04 -6.87 -21.44
C GLU A 181 -8.07 -7.98 -21.17
N ALA A 182 -7.91 -8.68 -20.03
CA ALA A 182 -8.78 -9.81 -19.70
C ALA A 182 -10.22 -9.37 -19.41
N LEU A 183 -10.42 -8.18 -18.84
CA LEU A 183 -11.72 -7.64 -18.47
C LEU A 183 -12.38 -6.85 -19.59
N ALA A 184 -11.63 -6.12 -20.40
CA ALA A 184 -12.14 -5.38 -21.57
C ALA A 184 -12.87 -6.29 -22.58
N LYS A 185 -12.43 -7.54 -22.72
CA LYS A 185 -13.06 -8.55 -23.62
C LYS A 185 -14.50 -8.90 -23.25
N LYS A 186 -14.98 -8.51 -22.06
CA LYS A 186 -16.36 -8.74 -21.59
C LYS A 186 -17.28 -7.50 -21.74
N GLY A 187 -16.85 -6.46 -22.44
CA GLY A 187 -17.63 -5.23 -22.62
C GLY A 187 -17.65 -4.29 -21.42
N THR A 188 -16.91 -4.61 -20.37
CA THR A 188 -16.79 -3.80 -19.17
C THR A 188 -15.94 -2.55 -19.42
N GLN A 189 -16.33 -1.39 -18.92
CA GLN A 189 -15.48 -0.20 -18.97
C GLN A 189 -14.37 -0.31 -17.92
N VAL A 190 -13.14 -0.40 -18.40
CA VAL A 190 -11.93 -0.55 -17.56
C VAL A 190 -11.03 0.67 -17.75
N TRP A 191 -10.61 1.29 -16.66
CA TRP A 191 -9.70 2.42 -16.70
C TRP A 191 -8.41 2.11 -15.93
N PRO A 192 -7.32 1.76 -16.62
CA PRO A 192 -6.03 1.57 -15.96
C PRO A 192 -5.47 2.91 -15.48
N VAL A 193 -5.00 2.93 -14.22
CA VAL A 193 -4.32 4.09 -13.63
C VAL A 193 -2.94 3.64 -13.15
N THR A 194 -1.91 4.15 -13.80
CA THR A 194 -0.50 3.84 -13.47
C THR A 194 0.28 5.12 -13.16
N GLY A 195 1.58 4.96 -12.85
CA GLY A 195 2.48 6.10 -12.69
C GLY A 195 2.54 7.02 -13.92
N ASP A 196 2.30 6.47 -15.11
CA ASP A 196 2.37 7.22 -16.38
C ASP A 196 1.04 7.93 -16.72
N THR A 197 -0.05 7.64 -15.99
CA THR A 197 -1.36 8.29 -16.24
C THR A 197 -1.30 9.76 -15.83
N PRO A 198 -1.53 10.71 -16.75
CA PRO A 198 -1.48 12.15 -16.47
C PRO A 198 -2.45 12.55 -15.34
N PRO A 199 -2.11 13.56 -14.52
CA PRO A 199 -2.98 14.02 -13.42
C PRO A 199 -4.39 14.42 -13.88
N ALA A 200 -4.52 15.11 -15.02
CA ALA A 200 -5.82 15.51 -15.57
C ALA A 200 -6.68 14.28 -15.91
N GLN A 201 -6.07 13.25 -16.51
CA GLN A 201 -6.78 12.02 -16.86
C GLN A 201 -7.22 11.25 -15.60
N ARG A 202 -6.41 11.24 -14.53
CA ARG A 202 -6.81 10.62 -13.25
C ARG A 202 -8.04 11.29 -12.65
N VAL A 203 -8.12 12.63 -12.76
CA VAL A 203 -9.29 13.40 -12.30
C VAL A 203 -10.52 13.05 -13.13
N ASP A 204 -10.39 12.94 -14.46
CA ASP A 204 -11.49 12.56 -15.35
C ASP A 204 -11.97 11.12 -15.08
N ILE A 205 -11.05 10.16 -14.93
CA ILE A 205 -11.38 8.78 -14.57
C ILE A 205 -12.13 8.75 -13.23
N ARG A 206 -11.66 9.47 -12.21
CA ARG A 206 -12.31 9.53 -10.90
C ARG A 206 -13.74 10.10 -11.01
N LYS A 207 -13.96 11.13 -11.80
CA LYS A 207 -15.30 11.69 -12.06
C LYS A 207 -16.19 10.64 -12.73
N LYS A 208 -15.74 10.07 -13.85
CA LYS A 208 -16.49 9.04 -14.57
C LYS A 208 -16.82 7.82 -13.70
N PHE A 209 -15.91 7.41 -12.82
CA PHE A 209 -16.14 6.34 -11.86
C PHE A 209 -17.13 6.74 -10.76
N GLY A 210 -17.17 8.03 -10.37
CA GLY A 210 -18.06 8.58 -9.34
C GLY A 210 -19.48 8.88 -9.83
N ASP A 211 -19.63 9.39 -11.06
CA ASP A 211 -20.88 9.95 -11.61
C ASP A 211 -21.92 8.90 -12.07
N THR A 212 -21.93 7.73 -11.44
CA THR A 212 -22.82 6.65 -11.83
C THR A 212 -24.15 6.69 -11.10
N GLY A 213 -25.20 7.05 -11.81
CA GLY A 213 -26.58 6.80 -11.38
C GLY A 213 -26.95 5.31 -11.46
N PRO A 214 -28.10 4.91 -10.89
CA PRO A 214 -28.64 3.55 -11.03
C PRO A 214 -28.79 3.19 -12.51
N GLY A 215 -28.36 2.00 -12.91
CA GLY A 215 -28.41 1.49 -14.29
C GLY A 215 -27.23 1.85 -15.18
N SER A 216 -26.11 2.34 -14.63
CA SER A 216 -24.91 2.60 -15.40
C SER A 216 -24.03 1.34 -15.54
N VAL A 217 -23.44 1.21 -16.73
CA VAL A 217 -22.52 0.12 -17.13
C VAL A 217 -21.42 -0.14 -16.10
N ASP A 218 -21.06 -1.39 -15.96
CA ASP A 218 -19.95 -1.88 -15.11
C ASP A 218 -18.70 -1.04 -15.23
N ARG A 219 -18.18 -0.54 -14.12
CA ARG A 219 -17.06 0.38 -14.09
C ARG A 219 -15.98 -0.09 -13.15
N MET A 220 -14.76 -0.10 -13.64
CA MET A 220 -13.59 -0.61 -12.94
C MET A 220 -12.40 0.33 -13.10
N VAL A 221 -11.66 0.55 -12.01
CA VAL A 221 -10.35 1.21 -12.02
C VAL A 221 -9.32 0.19 -11.56
N ILE A 222 -8.22 0.11 -12.28
CA ILE A 222 -7.11 -0.79 -11.99
C ILE A 222 -5.89 0.01 -11.62
#